data_3d1290131716a22c11d818909a4047fc
#
_entry.id   3d1290131716a22c11d818909a4047fc
#
_cell.length_a   1.000
_cell.length_b   1.000
_cell.length_c   1.000
_cell.angle_alpha   90.00
_cell.angle_beta   90.00
_cell.angle_gamma   90.00
#
_symmetry.space_group_name_H-M   'P 1'
#
loop_
_entity.id
_entity.type
_entity.pdbx_description
1 polymer ?
#
loop_
_entity_poly.entity_id
_entity_poly.type
_entity_poly.pdbx_seq_one_letter_code
_entity_poly.pdbx_strand_id
1 'polypeptide(L)'
;MNMGICQVEAGQKAQAEESFRRSVEMEPTNPISGYNLALIMYQRGNYEQARFYIRRINNGDYANAETLWLGVRVEHALQNRVAEQQLASQLRSRFAASNEASLLDRGAFDEQ
;
A
#
# COMPACT_ATOMS: atom_id res chain seq x y z
N MET A 1 4.54 -17.62 25.36
CA MET A 1 4.80 -16.92 24.25
C MET A 1 3.58 -16.34 23.56
N ASN A 2 3.67 -15.88 22.39
CA ASN A 2 2.77 -14.88 21.85
C ASN A 2 1.72 -15.41 20.93
N MET A 3 1.41 -16.70 20.93
CA MET A 3 0.43 -17.27 20.01
C MET A 3 -0.97 -16.65 20.22
N GLY A 4 -1.35 -16.44 21.48
CA GLY A 4 -2.62 -15.80 21.77
C GLY A 4 -2.70 -14.36 21.26
N ILE A 5 -1.61 -13.61 21.39
CA ILE A 5 -1.51 -12.24 20.89
C ILE A 5 -1.60 -12.23 19.36
N CYS A 6 -0.90 -13.13 18.69
CA CYS A 6 -0.95 -13.25 17.24
C CYS A 6 -2.36 -13.57 16.75
N GLN A 7 -3.08 -14.43 17.45
CA GLN A 7 -4.46 -14.77 17.10
C GLN A 7 -5.38 -13.57 17.24
N VAL A 8 -5.22 -12.78 18.29
CA VAL A 8 -6.02 -11.56 18.50
C VAL A 8 -5.72 -10.55 17.38
N GLU A 9 -4.45 -10.36 17.04
CA GLU A 9 -4.07 -9.46 15.96
C GLU A 9 -4.66 -9.92 14.62
N ALA A 10 -4.62 -11.21 14.32
CA ALA A 10 -5.19 -11.75 13.10
C ALA A 10 -6.71 -11.51 13.04
N GLY A 11 -7.41 -11.68 14.16
CA GLY A 11 -8.84 -11.40 14.25
C GLY A 11 -9.15 -9.94 14.01
N GLN A 12 -8.37 -9.04 14.62
CA GLN A 12 -8.54 -7.59 14.43
C GLN A 12 -8.27 -7.17 12.99
N LYS A 13 -7.25 -7.76 12.36
CA LYS A 13 -6.95 -7.47 10.95
C LYS A 13 -8.07 -7.94 10.03
N ALA A 14 -8.66 -9.10 10.30
CA ALA A 14 -9.77 -9.60 9.50
C ALA A 14 -10.99 -8.70 9.60
N GLN A 15 -11.31 -8.20 10.79
CA GLN A 15 -12.41 -7.27 10.99
C GLN A 15 -12.15 -5.95 10.30
N ALA A 16 -10.93 -5.43 10.41
CA ALA A 16 -10.53 -4.19 9.75
C ALA A 16 -10.62 -4.33 8.24
N GLU A 17 -10.15 -5.45 7.70
CA GLU A 17 -10.23 -5.73 6.27
C GLU A 17 -11.68 -5.69 5.78
N GLU A 18 -12.58 -6.32 6.49
CA GLU A 18 -13.99 -6.32 6.11
C GLU A 18 -14.57 -4.91 6.12
N SER A 19 -14.26 -4.13 7.15
CA SER A 19 -14.71 -2.74 7.24
C SER A 19 -14.19 -1.91 6.08
N PHE A 20 -12.92 -2.04 5.74
CA PHE A 20 -12.32 -1.30 4.63
C PHE A 20 -12.90 -1.76 3.29
N ARG A 21 -13.15 -3.05 3.15
CA ARG A 21 -13.75 -3.60 1.92
C ARG A 21 -15.14 -3.02 1.70
N ARG A 22 -15.96 -2.94 2.74
CA ARG A 22 -17.29 -2.32 2.67
C ARG A 22 -17.19 -0.85 2.32
N SER A 23 -16.25 -0.14 2.92
CA SER A 23 -16.03 1.27 2.64
C SER A 23 -15.64 1.50 1.19
N VAL A 24 -14.77 0.64 0.63
CA VAL A 24 -14.37 0.72 -0.78
C VAL A 24 -15.55 0.42 -1.69
N GLU A 25 -16.44 -0.50 -1.32
CA GLU A 25 -17.63 -0.78 -2.11
C GLU A 25 -18.58 0.43 -2.16
N MET A 26 -18.72 1.15 -1.05
CA MET A 26 -19.57 2.33 -0.98
C MET A 26 -18.90 3.55 -1.62
N GLU A 27 -17.63 3.73 -1.40
CA GLU A 27 -16.85 4.85 -1.94
C GLU A 27 -15.53 4.32 -2.52
N PRO A 28 -15.55 3.84 -3.78
CA PRO A 28 -14.35 3.24 -4.38
C PRO A 28 -13.15 4.18 -4.48
N THR A 29 -13.39 5.50 -4.43
CA THR A 29 -12.32 6.50 -4.50
C THR A 29 -11.82 6.95 -3.14
N ASN A 30 -12.32 6.38 -2.05
CA ASN A 30 -11.86 6.75 -0.70
C ASN A 30 -10.41 6.33 -0.51
N PRO A 31 -9.46 7.29 -0.38
CA PRO A 31 -8.04 6.94 -0.32
C PRO A 31 -7.67 6.23 0.96
N ILE A 32 -8.34 6.53 2.07
CA ILE A 32 -8.01 5.91 3.36
C ILE A 32 -8.35 4.43 3.33
N SER A 33 -9.57 4.11 2.93
CA SER A 33 -10.01 2.70 2.88
C SER A 33 -9.23 1.91 1.84
N GLY A 34 -9.02 2.48 0.66
CA GLY A 34 -8.26 1.83 -0.39
C GLY A 34 -6.82 1.56 0.01
N TYR A 35 -6.17 2.54 0.63
CA TYR A 35 -4.79 2.39 1.08
C TYR A 35 -4.68 1.29 2.15
N ASN A 36 -5.55 1.33 3.16
CA ASN A 36 -5.49 0.35 4.23
C ASN A 36 -5.77 -1.06 3.73
N LEU A 37 -6.73 -1.20 2.82
CA LEU A 37 -7.03 -2.51 2.23
C LEU A 37 -5.85 -3.01 1.38
N ALA A 38 -5.25 -2.13 0.58
CA ALA A 38 -4.08 -2.48 -0.20
C ALA A 38 -2.91 -2.91 0.70
N LEU A 39 -2.71 -2.21 1.82
CA LEU A 39 -1.65 -2.55 2.77
C LEU A 39 -1.87 -3.92 3.38
N ILE A 40 -3.11 -4.23 3.77
CA ILE A 40 -3.47 -5.55 4.31
C ILE A 40 -3.19 -6.63 3.27
N MET A 41 -3.60 -6.43 2.02
CA MET A 41 -3.34 -7.38 0.94
C MET A 41 -1.85 -7.57 0.70
N TYR A 42 -1.09 -6.48 0.74
CA TYR A 42 0.36 -6.53 0.59
C TYR A 42 0.99 -7.37 1.70
N GLN A 43 0.58 -7.16 2.95
CA GLN A 43 1.12 -7.89 4.10
C GLN A 43 0.80 -9.38 4.04
N ARG A 44 -0.32 -9.74 3.41
CA ARG A 44 -0.71 -11.15 3.21
C ARG A 44 -0.01 -11.81 2.04
N GLY A 45 0.68 -11.05 1.22
CA GLY A 45 1.28 -11.57 0.00
C GLY A 45 0.33 -11.55 -1.20
N ASN A 46 -0.86 -10.96 -1.07
CA ASN A 46 -1.81 -10.81 -2.17
C ASN A 46 -1.47 -9.56 -2.98
N TYR A 47 -0.34 -9.57 -3.64
CA TYR A 47 0.22 -8.38 -4.29
C TYR A 47 -0.65 -7.89 -5.44
N GLU A 48 -1.30 -8.78 -6.18
CA GLU A 48 -2.14 -8.37 -7.29
C GLU A 48 -3.38 -7.63 -6.82
N GLN A 49 -4.00 -8.06 -5.73
CA GLN A 49 -5.13 -7.35 -5.15
C GLN A 49 -4.68 -6.03 -4.54
N ALA A 50 -3.54 -6.02 -3.86
CA ALA A 50 -2.97 -4.77 -3.35
C ALA A 50 -2.74 -3.77 -4.48
N ARG A 51 -2.21 -4.24 -5.60
CA ARG A 51 -2.01 -3.43 -6.80
C ARG A 51 -3.32 -2.82 -7.31
N PHE A 52 -4.37 -3.62 -7.35
CA PHE A 52 -5.69 -3.18 -7.82
C PHE A 52 -6.19 -1.99 -7.01
N TYR A 53 -6.12 -2.08 -5.68
CA TYR A 53 -6.60 -1.00 -4.82
C TYR A 53 -5.68 0.21 -4.83
N ILE A 54 -4.37 0.01 -4.77
CA ILE A 54 -3.44 1.14 -4.68
C ILE A 54 -3.34 1.91 -6.00
N ARG A 55 -3.50 1.25 -7.13
CA ARG A 55 -3.51 1.93 -8.43
C ARG A 55 -4.66 2.91 -8.56
N ARG A 56 -5.82 2.57 -8.03
CA ARG A 56 -6.97 3.47 -8.05
C ARG A 56 -6.65 4.79 -7.35
N ILE A 57 -5.95 4.71 -6.23
CA ILE A 57 -5.57 5.90 -5.48
C ILE A 57 -4.49 6.67 -6.24
N ASN A 58 -3.46 5.97 -6.72
CA ASN A 58 -2.31 6.60 -7.36
C ASN A 58 -2.64 7.22 -8.71
N ASN A 59 -3.69 6.75 -9.37
CA ASN A 59 -4.15 7.32 -10.63
C ASN A 59 -5.12 8.50 -10.42
N GLY A 60 -5.51 8.78 -9.17
CA GLY A 60 -6.41 9.87 -8.84
C GLY A 60 -5.68 11.02 -8.17
N ASP A 61 -6.46 11.99 -7.69
CA ASP A 61 -5.93 13.20 -7.07
C ASP A 61 -5.46 12.99 -5.63
N TYR A 62 -5.69 11.81 -5.06
CA TYR A 62 -5.41 11.53 -3.66
C TYR A 62 -4.05 10.84 -3.45
N ALA A 63 -3.25 10.69 -4.50
CA ALA A 63 -1.92 10.10 -4.36
C ALA A 63 -1.05 10.96 -3.44
N ASN A 64 -0.36 10.31 -2.51
CA ASN A 64 0.58 10.97 -1.60
C ASN A 64 1.83 10.11 -1.44
N ALA A 65 2.77 10.55 -0.61
CA ALA A 65 4.03 9.84 -0.43
C ALA A 65 3.80 8.39 0.03
N GLU A 66 2.87 8.17 0.95
CA GLU A 66 2.59 6.83 1.46
C GLU A 66 1.96 5.95 0.39
N THR A 67 0.99 6.45 -0.36
CA THR A 67 0.32 5.66 -1.40
C THR A 67 1.26 5.34 -2.55
N LEU A 68 2.11 6.28 -2.94
CA LEU A 68 3.12 6.04 -3.98
C LEU A 68 4.17 5.03 -3.50
N TRP A 69 4.62 5.15 -2.25
CA TRP A 69 5.58 4.21 -1.69
C TRP A 69 5.01 2.78 -1.62
N LEU A 70 3.77 2.63 -1.17
CA LEU A 70 3.13 1.32 -1.17
C LEU A 70 3.01 0.77 -2.58
N GLY A 71 2.65 1.61 -3.55
CA GLY A 71 2.62 1.21 -4.96
C GLY A 71 3.96 0.71 -5.46
N VAL A 72 5.05 1.42 -5.12
CA VAL A 72 6.40 0.99 -5.48
C VAL A 72 6.70 -0.38 -4.89
N ARG A 73 6.39 -0.58 -3.62
CA ARG A 73 6.64 -1.86 -2.94
C ARG A 73 5.84 -3.00 -3.56
N VAL A 74 4.60 -2.75 -3.92
CA VAL A 74 3.74 -3.76 -4.55
C VAL A 74 4.28 -4.13 -5.94
N GLU A 75 4.63 -3.15 -6.75
CA GLU A 75 5.17 -3.44 -8.09
C GLU A 75 6.55 -4.10 -8.01
N HIS A 76 7.35 -3.74 -7.00
CA HIS A 76 8.62 -4.40 -6.76
C HIS A 76 8.40 -5.89 -6.43
N ALA A 77 7.43 -6.19 -5.58
CA ALA A 77 7.09 -7.58 -5.23
C ALA A 77 6.59 -8.38 -6.44
N LEU A 78 5.88 -7.71 -7.35
CA LEU A 78 5.39 -8.32 -8.58
C LEU A 78 6.43 -8.33 -9.69
N GLN A 79 7.61 -7.77 -9.44
CA GLN A 79 8.72 -7.68 -10.40
C GLN A 79 8.35 -6.88 -11.65
N ASN A 80 7.45 -5.93 -11.53
CA ASN A 80 7.07 -5.04 -12.61
C ASN A 80 7.91 -3.77 -12.53
N ARG A 81 9.09 -3.81 -13.14
CA ARG A 81 10.07 -2.72 -13.05
C ARG A 81 9.59 -1.42 -13.69
N VAL A 82 8.84 -1.51 -14.76
CA VAL A 82 8.35 -0.31 -15.45
C VAL A 82 7.40 0.47 -14.55
N ALA A 83 6.41 -0.21 -13.98
CA ALA A 83 5.46 0.43 -13.07
C ALA A 83 6.16 0.89 -11.79
N GLU A 84 7.08 0.09 -11.27
CA GLU A 84 7.87 0.47 -10.09
C GLU A 84 8.63 1.78 -10.34
N GLN A 85 9.30 1.90 -11.47
CA GLN A 85 10.07 3.10 -11.80
C GLN A 85 9.18 4.31 -12.02
N GLN A 86 8.01 4.12 -12.63
CA GLN A 86 7.05 5.21 -12.83
C GLN A 86 6.58 5.78 -11.49
N LEU A 87 6.21 4.90 -10.57
CA LEU A 87 5.77 5.33 -9.24
C LEU A 87 6.93 5.93 -8.44
N ALA A 88 8.11 5.35 -8.54
CA ALA A 88 9.30 5.88 -7.88
C ALA A 88 9.65 7.28 -8.37
N SER A 89 9.55 7.51 -9.67
CA SER A 89 9.79 8.82 -10.26
C SER A 89 8.79 9.86 -9.74
N GLN A 90 7.51 9.49 -9.64
CA GLN A 90 6.49 10.38 -9.08
C GLN A 90 6.79 10.71 -7.62
N LEU A 91 7.17 9.70 -6.84
CA LEU A 91 7.49 9.89 -5.43
C LEU A 91 8.68 10.85 -5.28
N ARG A 92 9.72 10.66 -6.07
CA ARG A 92 10.91 11.53 -6.00
C ARG A 92 10.64 12.96 -6.46
N SER A 93 9.80 13.12 -7.49
CA SER A 93 9.54 14.45 -8.03
C SER A 93 8.52 15.22 -7.22
N ARG A 94 7.49 14.55 -6.69
CA ARG A 94 6.39 15.22 -5.98
C ARG A 94 6.64 15.32 -4.48
N PHE A 95 7.33 14.34 -3.91
CA PHE A 95 7.51 14.22 -2.45
C PHE A 95 8.96 13.93 -2.09
N ALA A 96 9.87 14.68 -2.68
CA ALA A 96 11.32 14.47 -2.54
C ALA A 96 11.80 14.55 -1.09
N ALA A 97 11.14 15.35 -0.25
CA ALA A 97 11.54 15.53 1.15
C ALA A 97 10.85 14.54 2.11
N SER A 98 10.08 13.59 1.60
CA SER A 98 9.36 12.66 2.45
C SER A 98 10.27 11.53 2.94
N ASN A 99 9.87 10.88 4.05
CA ASN A 99 10.54 9.67 4.53
C ASN A 99 10.47 8.56 3.49
N GLU A 100 9.35 8.48 2.78
CA GLU A 100 9.12 7.46 1.75
C GLU A 100 10.13 7.59 0.62
N ALA A 101 10.42 8.82 0.19
CA ALA A 101 11.45 9.04 -0.83
C ALA A 101 12.84 8.62 -0.33
N SER A 102 13.13 8.88 0.94
CA SER A 102 14.37 8.43 1.58
C SER A 102 14.47 6.90 1.61
N LEU A 103 13.38 6.23 1.98
CA LEU A 103 13.32 4.76 1.98
C LEU A 103 13.54 4.21 0.58
N LEU A 104 12.95 4.85 -0.42
CA LEU A 104 13.14 4.47 -1.82
C LEU A 104 14.60 4.58 -2.24
N ASP A 105 15.26 5.69 -1.91
CA ASP A 105 16.65 5.92 -2.27
C ASP A 105 17.59 4.92 -1.62
N ARG A 106 17.24 4.42 -0.43
CA ARG A 106 18.02 3.39 0.26
C ARG A 106 17.66 1.97 -0.17
N GLY A 107 16.62 1.82 -1.01
CA GLY A 107 16.14 0.50 -1.40
C GLY A 107 15.50 -0.28 -0.27
N ALA A 108 14.94 0.41 0.72
CA ALA A 108 14.41 -0.20 1.94
C ALA A 108 12.97 -0.67 1.76
N PHE A 109 12.72 -1.55 0.82
CA PHE A 109 11.36 -1.99 0.46
C PHE A 109 10.67 -2.76 1.58
N ASP A 110 11.42 -3.36 2.49
CA ASP A 110 10.87 -4.15 3.59
C ASP A 110 10.63 -3.31 4.85
N GLU A 111 11.07 -2.07 4.87
CA GLU A 111 10.86 -1.17 6.00
C GLU A 111 9.54 -0.41 5.85
N GLN A 112 8.88 -0.15 6.98
CA GLN A 112 7.66 0.63 7.00
C GLN A 112 7.83 1.97 7.65
#